data_f81b6a53da780bd92c75fda93d10f08b
#
_entry.id   f81b6a53da780bd92c75fda93d10f08b
#
_cell.length_a   1.000
_cell.length_b   1.000
_cell.length_c   1.000
_cell.angle_alpha   90.00
_cell.angle_beta   90.00
_cell.angle_gamma   90.00
#
_symmetry.space_group_name_H-M   'P 1'
#
loop_
_entity.id
_entity.type
_entity.pdbx_description
1 polymer ?
#
loop_
_entity_poly.entity_id
_entity_poly.type
_entity_poly.pdbx_seq_one_letter_code
_entity_poly.pdbx_strand_id
1 'polypeptide(L)'
;YSNLGLVLLMKAQDFADQSTTDVNDPKYAQAQATIKKFYEEAKPYYEKARELKPDQKDLWAPGLYRVYYNLNMGTEFDEIEKLMNN
;
A
#
# COMPACT_ATOMS: atom_id res chain seq x y z
N TYR A 1 2.07 -14.74 -0.42
CA TYR A 1 1.38 -13.58 0.16
C TYR A 1 1.77 -12.27 -0.51
N SER A 2 3.06 -12.07 -0.78
CA SER A 2 3.51 -10.83 -1.43
C SER A 2 2.94 -10.69 -2.84
N ASN A 3 2.75 -11.77 -3.58
CA ASN A 3 2.16 -11.72 -4.91
C ASN A 3 0.71 -11.24 -4.88
N LEU A 4 -0.07 -11.67 -3.88
CA LEU A 4 -1.45 -11.22 -3.73
C LEU A 4 -1.49 -9.75 -3.32
N GLY A 5 -0.59 -9.33 -2.43
CA GLY A 5 -0.46 -7.94 -2.06
C GLY A 5 -0.10 -7.06 -3.26
N LEU A 6 0.83 -7.52 -4.09
CA LEU A 6 1.23 -6.79 -5.30
C LEU A 6 0.06 -6.62 -6.27
N VAL A 7 -0.74 -7.65 -6.48
CA VAL A 7 -1.93 -7.56 -7.35
C VAL A 7 -2.87 -6.49 -6.83
N LEU A 8 -3.10 -6.42 -5.52
CA LEU A 8 -3.96 -5.39 -4.93
C LEU A 8 -3.37 -3.99 -5.10
N LEU A 9 -2.05 -3.83 -4.96
CA LEU A 9 -1.40 -2.55 -5.20
C LEU A 9 -1.53 -2.12 -6.67
N MET A 10 -1.40 -3.06 -7.59
CA MET A 10 -1.57 -2.79 -9.01
C MET A 10 -3.00 -2.35 -9.32
N LYS A 11 -3.99 -2.99 -8.71
CA LYS A 11 -5.40 -2.60 -8.85
C LYS A 11 -5.63 -1.19 -8.31
N ALA A 12 -5.03 -0.86 -7.17
CA ALA A 12 -5.13 0.47 -6.60
C ALA A 12 -4.54 1.53 -7.53
N GLN A 13 -3.37 1.23 -8.12
CA GLN A 13 -2.72 2.14 -9.06
C GLN A 13 -3.55 2.33 -10.33
N ASP A 14 -4.05 1.24 -10.91
CA ASP A 14 -4.89 1.30 -12.10
C ASP A 14 -6.14 2.13 -11.84
N PHE A 15 -6.77 1.93 -10.69
CA PHE A 15 -7.95 2.70 -10.31
C PHE A 15 -7.62 4.18 -10.16
N ALA A 16 -6.48 4.50 -9.54
CA ALA A 16 -6.03 5.88 -9.37
C ALA A 16 -5.79 6.55 -10.72
N ASP A 17 -5.17 5.83 -11.66
CA ASP A 17 -4.89 6.36 -13.01
C ASP A 17 -6.15 6.66 -13.80
N GLN A 18 -7.23 5.93 -13.52
CA GLN A 18 -8.52 6.10 -14.22
C GLN A 18 -9.45 7.07 -13.50
N SER A 19 -9.11 7.50 -12.31
CA SER A 19 -9.95 8.36 -11.50
C SER A 19 -9.67 9.83 -11.75
N THR A 20 -10.67 10.68 -11.43
CA THR A 20 -10.50 12.13 -11.54
C THR A 20 -9.43 12.63 -10.57
N THR A 21 -8.67 13.64 -11.02
CA THR A 21 -7.72 14.34 -10.17
C THR A 21 -8.29 15.66 -9.63
N ASP A 22 -9.53 15.98 -10.00
CA ASP A 22 -10.21 17.20 -9.54
C ASP A 22 -10.74 16.99 -8.13
N VAL A 23 -10.09 17.63 -7.15
CA VAL A 23 -10.44 17.51 -5.74
C VAL A 23 -11.84 18.06 -5.42
N ASN A 24 -12.41 18.87 -6.31
CA ASN A 24 -13.73 19.43 -6.14
C ASN A 24 -14.84 18.51 -6.71
N ASP A 25 -14.45 17.48 -7.44
CA ASP A 25 -15.41 16.51 -7.99
C ASP A 25 -15.86 15.56 -6.86
N PRO A 26 -17.18 15.37 -6.64
CA PRO A 26 -17.64 14.42 -5.62
C PRO A 26 -17.10 13.01 -5.82
N LYS A 27 -16.78 12.61 -7.06
CA LYS A 27 -16.21 11.30 -7.35
C LYS A 27 -14.78 11.15 -6.83
N TYR A 28 -14.06 12.25 -6.59
CA TYR A 28 -12.71 12.22 -6.06
C TYR A 28 -12.67 11.54 -4.69
N ALA A 29 -13.52 11.96 -3.77
CA ALA A 29 -13.58 11.39 -2.43
C ALA A 29 -13.93 9.90 -2.47
N GLN A 30 -14.86 9.50 -3.35
CA GLN A 30 -15.22 8.09 -3.51
C GLN A 30 -14.06 7.28 -4.07
N ALA A 31 -13.35 7.84 -5.04
CA ALA A 31 -12.17 7.19 -5.64
C ALA A 31 -11.07 6.97 -4.60
N GLN A 32 -10.79 7.99 -3.77
CA GLN A 32 -9.79 7.87 -2.72
C GLN A 32 -10.18 6.81 -1.69
N ALA A 33 -11.45 6.72 -1.32
CA ALA A 33 -11.92 5.70 -0.40
C ALA A 33 -11.74 4.29 -0.98
N THR A 34 -12.00 4.10 -2.27
CA THR A 34 -11.82 2.81 -2.94
C THR A 34 -10.34 2.43 -3.01
N ILE A 35 -9.47 3.37 -3.36
CA ILE A 35 -8.02 3.16 -3.41
C ILE A 35 -7.52 2.75 -2.02
N LYS A 36 -7.97 3.44 -0.99
CA LYS A 36 -7.60 3.11 0.39
C LYS A 36 -8.00 1.68 0.76
N LYS A 37 -9.16 1.23 0.32
CA LYS A 37 -9.60 -0.15 0.58
C LYS A 37 -8.65 -1.17 -0.03
N PHE A 38 -8.16 -0.94 -1.25
CA PHE A 38 -7.19 -1.85 -1.86
C PHE A 38 -5.92 -1.94 -1.02
N TYR A 39 -5.43 -0.81 -0.50
CA TYR A 39 -4.27 -0.81 0.37
C TYR A 39 -4.54 -1.50 1.70
N GLU A 40 -5.72 -1.32 2.28
CA GLU A 40 -6.10 -2.03 3.50
C GLU A 40 -6.15 -3.54 3.30
N GLU A 41 -6.61 -3.99 2.13
CA GLU A 41 -6.62 -5.40 1.79
C GLU A 41 -5.22 -5.96 1.53
N ALA A 42 -4.34 -5.16 0.95
CA ALA A 42 -2.96 -5.56 0.66
C ALA A 42 -2.11 -5.67 1.93
N LYS A 43 -2.39 -4.84 2.93
CA LYS A 43 -1.62 -4.76 4.16
C LYS A 43 -1.36 -6.12 4.83
N PRO A 44 -2.39 -6.95 5.12
CA PRO A 44 -2.15 -8.22 5.78
C PRO A 44 -1.29 -9.19 4.97
N TYR A 45 -1.37 -9.13 3.64
CA TYR A 45 -0.55 -10.00 2.80
C TYR A 45 0.94 -9.65 2.92
N TYR A 46 1.27 -8.36 2.93
CA TYR A 46 2.66 -7.93 3.10
C TYR A 46 3.15 -8.12 4.53
N GLU A 47 2.31 -7.90 5.52
CA GLU A 47 2.67 -8.15 6.92
C GLU A 47 2.93 -9.64 7.13
N LYS A 48 2.15 -10.50 6.49
CA LYS A 48 2.37 -11.94 6.55
C LYS A 48 3.67 -12.34 5.86
N ALA A 49 3.99 -11.72 4.72
CA ALA A 49 5.24 -11.96 4.02
C ALA A 49 6.44 -11.58 4.91
N ARG A 50 6.35 -10.45 5.62
CA ARG A 50 7.38 -10.03 6.57
C ARG A 50 7.57 -11.05 7.69
N GLU A 51 6.45 -11.56 8.23
CA GLU A 51 6.47 -12.56 9.30
C GLU A 51 7.15 -13.85 8.85
N LEU A 52 6.85 -14.31 7.63
CA LEU A 52 7.36 -15.58 7.11
C LEU A 52 8.79 -15.47 6.57
N LYS A 53 9.16 -14.33 6.01
CA LYS A 53 10.45 -14.12 5.34
C LYS A 53 11.07 -12.79 5.76
N PRO A 54 11.35 -12.59 7.06
CA PRO A 54 11.84 -11.28 7.53
C PRO A 54 13.17 -10.86 6.90
N ASP A 55 14.01 -11.83 6.51
CA ASP A 55 15.32 -11.54 5.91
C ASP A 55 15.23 -11.15 4.44
N GLN A 56 14.10 -11.44 3.80
CA GLN A 56 13.90 -11.12 2.39
C GLN A 56 13.09 -9.83 2.26
N LYS A 57 13.71 -8.72 2.62
CA LYS A 57 13.05 -7.41 2.65
C LYS A 57 12.45 -7.02 1.31
N ASP A 58 13.04 -7.47 0.20
CA ASP A 58 12.53 -7.16 -1.14
C ASP A 58 11.10 -7.67 -1.36
N LEU A 59 10.68 -8.70 -0.61
CA LEU A 59 9.35 -9.27 -0.75
C LEU A 59 8.26 -8.46 -0.07
N TRP A 60 8.60 -7.69 0.96
CA TRP A 60 7.56 -7.02 1.76
C TRP A 60 7.83 -5.54 2.03
N ALA A 61 9.07 -5.10 2.10
CA ALA A 61 9.37 -3.73 2.51
C ALA A 61 8.85 -2.67 1.53
N PRO A 62 9.09 -2.77 0.20
CA PRO A 62 8.55 -1.78 -0.73
C PRO A 62 7.03 -1.74 -0.74
N GLY A 63 6.37 -2.91 -0.61
CA GLY A 63 4.92 -2.99 -0.55
C GLY A 63 4.36 -2.35 0.71
N LEU A 64 4.95 -2.67 1.87
CA LEU A 64 4.53 -2.07 3.13
C LEU A 64 4.78 -0.56 3.16
N TYR A 65 5.87 -0.10 2.56
CA TYR A 65 6.15 1.32 2.45
C TYR A 65 4.99 2.05 1.78
N ARG A 66 4.54 1.54 0.64
CA ARG A 66 3.41 2.12 -0.09
C ARG A 66 2.10 2.03 0.70
N VAL A 67 1.84 0.87 1.31
CA VAL A 67 0.62 0.63 2.09
C VAL A 67 0.55 1.60 3.27
N TYR A 68 1.60 1.69 4.06
CA TYR A 68 1.59 2.54 5.24
C TYR A 68 1.52 4.03 4.86
N TYR A 69 2.19 4.43 3.79
CA TYR A 69 2.10 5.80 3.30
C TYR A 69 0.66 6.17 2.92
N ASN A 70 0.01 5.30 2.15
CA ASN A 70 -1.33 5.57 1.65
C ASN A 70 -2.41 5.45 2.72
N LEU A 71 -2.15 4.70 3.80
CA LEU A 71 -3.06 4.58 4.93
C LEU A 71 -2.77 5.59 6.04
N ASN A 72 -1.80 6.48 5.86
CA ASN A 72 -1.39 7.47 6.85
C ASN A 72 -0.94 6.86 8.17
N MET A 73 -0.28 5.70 8.10
CA MET A 73 0.24 4.99 9.28
C MET A 73 1.68 5.46 9.55
N GLY A 74 1.82 6.67 10.09
CA GLY A 74 3.11 7.35 10.19
C GLY A 74 4.18 6.61 10.97
N THR A 75 3.82 5.98 12.09
CA THR A 75 4.78 5.23 12.91
C THR A 75 5.33 4.03 12.15
N GLU A 76 4.44 3.26 11.56
CA GLU A 76 4.81 2.08 10.78
C GLU A 76 5.56 2.47 9.50
N PHE A 77 5.16 3.56 8.88
CA PHE A 77 5.85 4.11 7.71
C PHE A 77 7.30 4.45 8.05
N ASP A 78 7.52 5.16 9.17
CA ASP A 78 8.86 5.54 9.60
C ASP A 78 9.73 4.31 9.88
N GLU A 79 9.14 3.27 10.48
CA GLU A 79 9.85 2.01 10.75
C GLU A 79 10.31 1.37 9.45
N ILE A 80 9.42 1.25 8.46
CA ILE A 80 9.75 0.64 7.17
C ILE A 80 10.78 1.48 6.42
N GLU A 81 10.65 2.80 6.45
CA GLU A 81 11.61 3.70 5.81
C GLU A 81 13.02 3.48 6.36
N LYS A 82 13.16 3.36 7.68
CA LYS A 82 14.45 3.09 8.31
C LYS A 82 15.01 1.74 7.87
N LEU A 83 14.18 0.73 7.78
CA LEU A 83 14.61 -0.61 7.35
C LEU A 83 15.07 -0.61 5.89
N MET A 84 14.43 0.18 5.04
CA MET A 84 14.79 0.27 3.62
C MET A 84 16.09 1.05 3.41
N ASN A 85 16.39 2.01 4.28
CA ASN A 85 17.58 2.87 4.16
C ASN A 85 18.82 2.26 4.84
N ASN A 86 18.66 1.15 5.51
CA ASN A 86 19.77 0.41 6.10
C ASN A 86 20.18 -0.74 5.15
#